data_b1634cd25e45f53d7778880586e1e9f1
#
_entry.id   b1634cd25e45f53d7778880586e1e9f1
#
_cell.length_a   1.000
_cell.length_b   1.000
_cell.length_c   1.000
_cell.angle_alpha   90.00
_cell.angle_beta   90.00
_cell.angle_gamma   90.00
#
_symmetry.space_group_name_H-M   'P 1'
#
loop_
_entity.id
_entity.type
_entity.pdbx_description
1 polymer ?
#
loop_
_entity_poly.entity_id
_entity_poly.type
_entity_poly.pdbx_seq_one_letter_code
_entity_poly.pdbx_strand_id
1 'polypeptide(L)'
;MKVLLLADVKGQGKKDQIVEVSDGYARNFLFPKKLAVVADAKVMSESKSKEEAKQFRLKEEKAAAKALCEKLATITVTVKASAGADGRLYGSVTAKDIAESLAKQYNITIDKRKLVLADNIKTFGTYEIDAKVYPEISGKLKVKVCE
;
A
#
# COMPACT_ATOMS: atom_id res chain seq x y z
N MET A 1 -1.83 -37.52 6.03
CA MET A 1 -2.64 -37.00 4.90
C MET A 1 -2.42 -35.50 4.69
N LYS A 2 -2.62 -35.05 3.47
CA LYS A 2 -2.55 -33.61 3.16
C LYS A 2 -3.91 -32.97 3.36
N VAL A 3 -3.94 -31.85 4.06
CA VAL A 3 -5.16 -31.10 4.35
C VAL A 3 -4.94 -29.61 4.06
N LEU A 4 -5.98 -28.93 3.58
CA LEU A 4 -6.02 -27.49 3.43
C LEU A 4 -6.61 -26.88 4.69
N LEU A 5 -5.91 -25.99 5.33
CA LEU A 5 -6.37 -25.27 6.52
C LEU A 5 -7.40 -24.18 6.13
N LEU A 6 -8.56 -24.19 6.75
CA LEU A 6 -9.61 -23.18 6.59
C LEU A 6 -9.47 -22.03 7.61
N ALA A 7 -8.69 -22.25 8.66
CA ALA A 7 -8.39 -21.28 9.71
C ALA A 7 -6.96 -21.46 10.19
N ASP A 8 -6.43 -20.46 10.88
CA ASP A 8 -5.12 -20.53 11.49
C ASP A 8 -5.11 -21.59 12.60
N VAL A 9 -4.20 -22.57 12.49
CA VAL A 9 -4.02 -23.62 13.47
C VAL A 9 -2.64 -23.49 14.10
N LYS A 10 -2.61 -23.17 15.38
CA LYS A 10 -1.36 -23.00 16.13
C LYS A 10 -0.51 -24.29 16.07
N GLY A 11 0.71 -24.15 15.62
CA GLY A 11 1.66 -25.28 15.49
C GLY A 11 1.57 -26.06 14.19
N GLN A 12 0.60 -25.77 13.31
CA GLN A 12 0.44 -26.45 12.01
C GLN A 12 0.60 -25.48 10.82
N GLY A 13 -0.10 -24.34 10.84
CA GLY A 13 0.01 -23.36 9.76
C GLY A 13 -1.12 -22.35 9.78
N LYS A 14 -1.11 -21.48 8.74
CA LYS A 14 -2.10 -20.42 8.55
C LYS A 14 -3.23 -20.87 7.63
N LYS A 15 -4.32 -20.11 7.66
CA LYS A 15 -5.44 -20.28 6.74
C LYS A 15 -4.96 -20.33 5.28
N ASP A 16 -5.64 -21.17 4.50
CA ASP A 16 -5.37 -21.43 3.07
C ASP A 16 -4.02 -22.11 2.78
N GLN A 17 -3.35 -22.64 3.81
CA GLN A 17 -2.09 -23.37 3.68
C GLN A 17 -2.35 -24.88 3.63
N ILE A 18 -1.62 -25.57 2.73
CA ILE A 18 -1.65 -27.04 2.65
C ILE A 18 -0.57 -27.58 3.57
N VAL A 19 -0.98 -28.40 4.53
CA VAL A 19 -0.09 -29.02 5.50
C VAL A 19 -0.26 -30.53 5.52
N GLU A 20 0.80 -31.24 5.85
CA GLU A 20 0.75 -32.69 6.03
C GLU A 20 0.60 -33.00 7.51
N VAL A 21 -0.48 -33.69 7.85
CA VAL A 21 -0.82 -34.06 9.23
C VAL A 21 -1.13 -35.54 9.33
N SER A 22 -1.03 -36.07 10.56
CA SER A 22 -1.45 -37.47 10.80
C SER A 22 -2.97 -37.64 10.59
N ASP A 23 -3.36 -38.78 10.09
CA ASP A 23 -4.77 -39.10 9.80
C ASP A 23 -5.66 -39.00 11.05
N GLY A 24 -5.13 -39.43 12.19
CA GLY A 24 -5.85 -39.32 13.45
C GLY A 24 -6.11 -37.91 13.89
N TYR A 25 -5.12 -37.01 13.74
CA TYR A 25 -5.27 -35.62 14.09
C TYR A 25 -6.24 -34.89 13.14
N ALA A 26 -6.15 -35.18 11.85
CA ALA A 26 -7.09 -34.65 10.87
C ALA A 26 -8.52 -35.01 11.17
N ARG A 27 -8.81 -36.34 11.38
CA ARG A 27 -10.16 -36.85 11.59
C ARG A 27 -10.75 -36.51 12.96
N ASN A 28 -9.94 -36.53 14.01
CA ASN A 28 -10.43 -36.33 15.38
C ASN A 28 -10.46 -34.86 15.82
N PHE A 29 -9.66 -34.00 15.21
CA PHE A 29 -9.54 -32.60 15.64
C PHE A 29 -9.86 -31.59 14.54
N LEU A 30 -9.23 -31.68 13.37
CA LEU A 30 -9.37 -30.66 12.35
C LEU A 30 -10.73 -30.66 11.65
N PHE A 31 -11.21 -31.83 11.24
CA PHE A 31 -12.47 -31.96 10.52
C PHE A 31 -13.70 -31.68 11.39
N PRO A 32 -13.85 -32.23 12.63
CA PRO A 32 -15.00 -31.92 13.48
C PRO A 32 -15.10 -30.42 13.81
N LYS A 33 -13.96 -29.76 13.95
CA LYS A 33 -13.91 -28.32 14.22
C LYS A 33 -13.98 -27.44 12.95
N LYS A 34 -14.11 -28.06 11.77
CA LYS A 34 -14.12 -27.37 10.47
C LYS A 34 -12.88 -26.45 10.25
N LEU A 35 -11.73 -26.86 10.80
CA LEU A 35 -10.47 -26.12 10.69
C LEU A 35 -9.68 -26.48 9.45
N ALA A 36 -9.97 -27.65 8.84
CA ALA A 36 -9.33 -28.10 7.61
C ALA A 36 -10.27 -28.98 6.78
N VAL A 37 -9.92 -29.11 5.50
CA VAL A 37 -10.55 -30.04 4.55
C VAL A 37 -9.49 -30.92 3.91
N VAL A 38 -9.87 -32.07 3.39
CA VAL A 38 -8.97 -32.94 2.65
C VAL A 38 -8.46 -32.21 1.43
N ALA A 39 -7.17 -32.23 1.24
CA ALA A 39 -6.53 -31.56 0.08
C ALA A 39 -6.62 -32.44 -1.17
N ASP A 40 -7.83 -32.55 -1.75
CA ASP A 40 -8.02 -33.22 -3.02
C ASP A 40 -7.39 -32.40 -4.16
N ALA A 41 -7.13 -33.03 -5.30
CA ALA A 41 -6.53 -32.38 -6.47
C ALA A 41 -7.26 -31.09 -6.90
N LYS A 42 -8.60 -31.09 -6.79
CA LYS A 42 -9.44 -29.93 -7.08
C LYS A 42 -9.21 -28.78 -6.08
N VAL A 43 -9.20 -29.08 -4.79
CA VAL A 43 -8.97 -28.12 -3.70
C VAL A 43 -7.54 -27.54 -3.78
N MET A 44 -6.57 -28.37 -4.10
CA MET A 44 -5.18 -27.93 -4.33
C MET A 44 -5.06 -26.98 -5.52
N SER A 45 -5.74 -27.29 -6.62
CA SER A 45 -5.75 -26.42 -7.82
C SER A 45 -6.41 -25.07 -7.53
N GLU A 46 -7.57 -25.07 -6.84
CA GLU A 46 -8.26 -23.84 -6.46
C GLU A 46 -7.46 -22.97 -5.49
N SER A 47 -6.81 -23.58 -4.50
CA SER A 47 -5.96 -22.88 -3.55
C SER A 47 -4.75 -22.23 -4.24
N LYS A 48 -4.08 -23.00 -5.13
CA LYS A 48 -2.95 -22.52 -5.91
C LYS A 48 -3.36 -21.37 -6.82
N SER A 49 -4.48 -21.49 -7.52
CA SER A 49 -5.02 -20.44 -8.39
C SER A 49 -5.33 -19.15 -7.61
N LYS A 50 -5.91 -19.26 -6.40
CA LYS A 50 -6.17 -18.10 -5.53
C LYS A 50 -4.88 -17.42 -5.06
N GLU A 51 -3.87 -18.20 -4.73
CA GLU A 51 -2.57 -17.68 -4.31
C GLU A 51 -1.83 -17.00 -5.46
N GLU A 52 -1.84 -17.60 -6.65
CA GLU A 52 -1.30 -17.00 -7.87
C GLU A 52 -2.02 -15.69 -8.23
N ALA A 53 -3.35 -15.67 -8.16
CA ALA A 53 -4.14 -14.45 -8.39
C ALA A 53 -3.82 -13.35 -7.37
N LYS A 54 -3.62 -13.70 -6.10
CA LYS A 54 -3.22 -12.76 -5.05
C LYS A 54 -1.83 -12.20 -5.30
N GLN A 55 -0.87 -13.05 -5.64
CA GLN A 55 0.49 -12.63 -5.98
C GLN A 55 0.52 -11.76 -7.23
N PHE A 56 -0.30 -12.08 -8.24
CA PHE A 56 -0.42 -11.27 -9.45
C PHE A 56 -0.94 -9.86 -9.14
N ARG A 57 -2.01 -9.73 -8.34
CA ARG A 57 -2.53 -8.44 -7.89
C ARG A 57 -1.48 -7.62 -7.14
N LEU A 58 -0.74 -8.26 -6.21
CA LEU A 58 0.34 -7.59 -5.48
C LEU A 58 1.46 -7.09 -6.41
N LYS A 59 1.78 -7.86 -7.45
CA LYS A 59 2.76 -7.44 -8.46
C LYS A 59 2.25 -6.26 -9.28
N GLU A 60 0.99 -6.28 -9.70
CA GLU A 60 0.37 -5.16 -10.43
C GLU A 60 0.32 -3.89 -9.57
N GLU A 61 -0.10 -4.00 -8.30
CA GLU A 61 -0.12 -2.88 -7.37
C GLU A 61 1.28 -2.29 -7.15
N LYS A 62 2.30 -3.15 -6.98
CA LYS A 62 3.70 -2.70 -6.87
C LYS A 62 4.20 -2.03 -8.15
N ALA A 63 3.86 -2.57 -9.32
CA ALA A 63 4.23 -1.98 -10.60
C ALA A 63 3.56 -0.62 -10.82
N ALA A 64 2.27 -0.50 -10.52
CA ALA A 64 1.54 0.75 -10.58
C ALA A 64 2.10 1.79 -9.60
N ALA A 65 2.47 1.38 -8.38
CA ALA A 65 3.09 2.25 -7.39
C ALA A 65 4.46 2.75 -7.86
N LYS A 66 5.28 1.91 -8.48
CA LYS A 66 6.58 2.32 -9.07
C LYS A 66 6.38 3.34 -10.19
N ALA A 67 5.47 3.08 -11.12
CA ALA A 67 5.16 4.00 -12.22
C ALA A 67 4.64 5.36 -11.71
N LEU A 68 3.84 5.36 -10.64
CA LEU A 68 3.42 6.59 -9.98
C LEU A 68 4.59 7.35 -9.34
N CYS A 69 5.50 6.65 -8.66
CA CYS A 69 6.69 7.26 -8.08
C CYS A 69 7.60 7.89 -9.14
N GLU A 70 7.80 7.23 -10.27
CA GLU A 70 8.56 7.78 -11.40
C GLU A 70 7.90 9.04 -11.97
N LYS A 71 6.58 9.03 -12.14
CA LYS A 71 5.82 10.21 -12.56
C LYS A 71 5.94 11.34 -11.54
N LEU A 72 5.82 11.06 -10.26
CA LEU A 72 5.96 12.06 -9.19
C LEU A 72 7.36 12.69 -9.17
N ALA A 73 8.41 11.93 -9.44
CA ALA A 73 9.77 12.44 -9.49
C ALA A 73 10.01 13.42 -10.64
N THR A 74 9.28 13.31 -11.73
CA THR A 74 9.36 14.19 -12.90
C THR A 74 8.47 15.43 -12.81
N ILE A 75 7.50 15.43 -11.90
CA ILE A 75 6.47 16.47 -11.76
C ILE A 75 6.89 17.46 -10.68
N THR A 76 6.66 18.75 -10.95
CA THR A 76 6.77 19.80 -9.94
C THR A 76 5.38 20.36 -9.65
N VAL A 77 4.88 20.15 -8.44
CA VAL A 77 3.57 20.65 -8.01
C VAL A 77 3.71 22.09 -7.58
N THR A 78 2.94 22.97 -8.18
CA THR A 78 2.88 24.38 -7.79
C THR A 78 1.76 24.60 -6.79
N VAL A 79 2.09 25.04 -5.59
CA VAL A 79 1.11 25.40 -4.56
C VAL A 79 1.11 26.90 -4.40
N LYS A 80 -0.05 27.51 -4.63
CA LYS A 80 -0.23 28.95 -4.40
C LYS A 80 -0.52 29.21 -2.94
N ALA A 81 0.22 30.11 -2.33
CA ALA A 81 0.01 30.50 -0.95
C ALA A 81 0.25 32.01 -0.80
N SER A 82 -0.64 32.67 -0.06
CA SER A 82 -0.51 34.11 0.21
C SER A 82 0.57 34.37 1.26
N ALA A 83 1.42 35.36 1.01
CA ALA A 83 2.45 35.76 1.95
C ALA A 83 2.23 37.17 2.46
N GLY A 84 2.78 37.45 3.65
CA GLY A 84 2.89 38.78 4.19
C GLY A 84 4.12 39.54 3.66
N ALA A 85 4.21 40.79 4.00
CA ALA A 85 5.31 41.68 3.62
C ALA A 85 6.71 41.15 3.99
N ASP A 86 6.80 40.23 4.95
CA ASP A 86 8.04 39.62 5.44
C ASP A 86 8.47 38.37 4.67
N GLY A 87 7.80 38.01 3.56
CA GLY A 87 8.07 36.80 2.78
C GLY A 87 7.70 35.50 3.48
N ARG A 88 7.00 35.56 4.62
CA ARG A 88 6.43 34.42 5.31
C ARG A 88 4.98 34.21 4.88
N LEU A 89 4.60 32.95 4.72
CA LEU A 89 3.22 32.60 4.39
C LEU A 89 2.28 32.97 5.54
N TYR A 90 1.12 33.52 5.22
CA TYR A 90 0.05 33.75 6.23
C TYR A 90 -0.48 32.46 6.86
N GLY A 91 -0.22 31.31 6.23
CA GLY A 91 -0.50 29.99 6.75
C GLY A 91 0.62 29.03 6.39
N SER A 92 0.56 27.82 6.90
CA SER A 92 1.49 26.76 6.52
C SER A 92 0.90 25.90 5.42
N VAL A 93 1.70 25.58 4.39
CA VAL A 93 1.31 24.59 3.38
C VAL A 93 1.43 23.20 4.00
N THR A 94 0.32 22.48 4.01
CA THR A 94 0.19 21.15 4.62
C THR A 94 0.19 20.05 3.55
N ALA A 95 0.36 18.80 3.98
CA ALA A 95 0.23 17.64 3.10
C ALA A 95 -1.14 17.58 2.39
N LYS A 96 -2.18 18.13 3.00
CA LYS A 96 -3.52 18.22 2.40
C LYS A 96 -3.52 19.16 1.19
N ASP A 97 -2.96 20.35 1.34
CA ASP A 97 -2.91 21.37 0.28
C ASP A 97 -2.10 20.87 -0.93
N ILE A 98 -1.03 20.14 -0.66
CA ILE A 98 -0.19 19.51 -1.67
C ILE A 98 -0.97 18.40 -2.40
N ALA A 99 -1.68 17.54 -1.67
CA ALA A 99 -2.49 16.48 -2.26
C ALA A 99 -3.63 17.05 -3.14
N GLU A 100 -4.30 18.12 -2.69
CA GLU A 100 -5.33 18.81 -3.46
C GLU A 100 -4.77 19.47 -4.72
N SER A 101 -3.62 20.12 -4.62
CA SER A 101 -2.94 20.76 -5.77
C SER A 101 -2.50 19.71 -6.79
N LEU A 102 -2.00 18.57 -6.31
CA LEU A 102 -1.59 17.46 -7.16
C LEU A 102 -2.80 16.83 -7.90
N ALA A 103 -3.92 16.69 -7.23
CA ALA A 103 -5.15 16.21 -7.84
C ALA A 103 -5.70 17.20 -8.90
N LYS A 104 -5.60 18.52 -8.64
CA LYS A 104 -6.07 19.56 -9.56
C LYS A 104 -5.18 19.71 -10.79
N GLN A 105 -3.85 19.65 -10.62
CA GLN A 105 -2.90 19.91 -11.71
C GLN A 105 -2.61 18.69 -12.57
N TYR A 106 -2.55 17.51 -11.96
CA TYR A 106 -2.11 16.27 -12.62
C TYR A 106 -3.13 15.14 -12.56
N ASN A 107 -4.29 15.35 -11.97
CA ASN A 107 -5.33 14.31 -11.77
C ASN A 107 -4.84 13.08 -11.00
N ILE A 108 -3.81 13.26 -10.15
CA ILE A 108 -3.24 12.20 -9.34
C ILE A 108 -3.75 12.39 -7.91
N THR A 109 -4.56 11.45 -7.43
CA THR A 109 -5.07 11.47 -6.06
C THR A 109 -4.13 10.66 -5.15
N ILE A 110 -3.49 11.34 -4.21
CA ILE A 110 -2.65 10.72 -3.17
C ILE A 110 -3.22 11.08 -1.81
N ASP A 111 -3.26 10.09 -0.90
CA ASP A 111 -3.68 10.34 0.47
C ASP A 111 -2.62 11.20 1.19
N LYS A 112 -3.08 12.22 1.92
CA LYS A 112 -2.24 13.10 2.75
C LYS A 112 -1.33 12.34 3.72
N ARG A 113 -1.76 11.15 4.16
CA ARG A 113 -0.99 10.28 5.07
C ARG A 113 0.22 9.63 4.39
N LYS A 114 0.21 9.57 3.06
CA LYS A 114 1.29 9.02 2.26
C LYS A 114 2.35 10.06 1.92
N LEU A 115 2.07 11.34 2.13
CA LEU A 115 3.02 12.44 1.98
C LEU A 115 3.73 12.68 3.30
N VAL A 116 5.03 12.45 3.33
CA VAL A 116 5.87 12.67 4.52
C VAL A 116 6.50 14.05 4.43
N LEU A 117 5.95 14.98 5.19
CA LEU A 117 6.52 16.32 5.40
C LEU A 117 7.35 16.28 6.68
N ALA A 118 8.60 16.75 6.62
CA ALA A 118 9.41 16.94 7.82
C ALA A 118 8.82 18.05 8.69
N ASP A 119 8.45 19.18 8.05
CA ASP A 119 7.80 20.32 8.68
C ASP A 119 6.79 20.97 7.71
N ASN A 120 5.81 21.69 8.26
CA ASN A 120 4.91 22.51 7.45
C ASN A 120 5.69 23.64 6.77
N ILE A 121 5.44 23.81 5.49
CA ILE A 121 6.14 24.82 4.68
C ILE A 121 5.58 26.20 5.04
N LYS A 122 6.45 27.11 5.47
CA LYS A 122 6.10 28.47 5.90
C LYS A 122 6.73 29.58 5.04
N THR A 123 7.56 29.21 4.08
CA THR A 123 8.27 30.13 3.20
C THR A 123 8.12 29.74 1.74
N PHE A 124 8.30 30.71 0.84
CA PHE A 124 8.36 30.43 -0.59
C PHE A 124 9.62 29.63 -0.94
N GLY A 125 9.53 28.77 -1.91
CA GLY A 125 10.66 27.99 -2.40
C GLY A 125 10.25 26.65 -3.01
N THR A 126 11.26 25.91 -3.39
CA THR A 126 11.10 24.54 -3.89
C THR A 126 11.52 23.56 -2.80
N TYR A 127 10.63 22.63 -2.48
CA TYR A 127 10.82 21.63 -1.43
C TYR A 127 10.70 20.23 -2.03
N GLU A 128 11.54 19.33 -1.56
CA GLU A 128 11.42 17.90 -1.88
C GLU A 128 10.67 17.19 -0.75
N ILE A 129 9.63 16.45 -1.10
CA ILE A 129 8.76 15.74 -0.16
C ILE A 129 8.75 14.27 -0.53
N ASP A 130 8.88 13.41 0.46
CA ASP A 130 8.79 11.98 0.25
C ASP A 130 7.32 11.54 0.19
N ALA A 131 6.93 10.93 -0.92
CA ALA A 131 5.62 10.32 -1.09
C ALA A 131 5.74 8.79 -0.94
N LYS A 132 5.19 8.24 0.13
CA LYS A 132 5.11 6.79 0.35
C LYS A 132 3.87 6.24 -0.36
N VAL A 133 4.02 5.86 -1.62
CA VAL A 133 2.90 5.31 -2.41
C VAL A 133 2.56 3.89 -1.96
N TYR A 134 3.57 3.11 -1.62
CA TYR A 134 3.45 1.73 -1.14
C TYR A 134 4.39 1.52 0.06
N PRO A 135 4.15 0.55 0.96
CA PRO A 135 4.97 0.35 2.18
C PRO A 135 6.48 0.25 1.95
N GLU A 136 6.89 -0.26 0.79
CA GLU A 136 8.29 -0.43 0.40
C GLU A 136 8.74 0.52 -0.72
N ILE A 137 7.83 1.37 -1.25
CA ILE A 137 8.10 2.21 -2.42
C ILE A 137 7.80 3.66 -2.05
N SER A 138 8.85 4.47 -1.98
CA SER A 138 8.77 5.92 -1.79
C SER A 138 9.30 6.64 -3.02
N GLY A 139 8.62 7.69 -3.42
CA GLY A 139 9.03 8.59 -4.49
C GLY A 139 9.26 9.99 -3.93
N LYS A 140 10.15 10.76 -4.57
CA LYS A 140 10.36 12.17 -4.24
C LYS A 140 9.45 13.03 -5.09
N LEU A 141 8.75 13.95 -4.47
CA LEU A 141 7.88 14.93 -5.11
C LEU A 141 8.49 16.33 -4.91
N LYS A 142 8.65 17.06 -6.00
CA LYS A 142 9.06 18.46 -5.94
C LYS A 142 7.83 19.35 -5.82
N VAL A 143 7.82 20.17 -4.78
CA VAL A 143 6.74 21.14 -4.53
C VAL A 143 7.32 22.53 -4.60
N LYS A 144 6.80 23.36 -5.49
CA LYS A 144 7.14 24.78 -5.62
C LYS A 144 6.03 25.60 -4.98
N VAL A 145 6.37 26.33 -3.94
CA VAL A 145 5.45 27.27 -3.30
C VAL A 145 5.70 28.65 -3.87
N CYS A 146 4.68 29.23 -4.46
CA CYS A 146 4.68 30.59 -5.03
C CYS A 146 3.43 31.36 -4.63
N GLU A 147 3.41 32.63 -4.89
CA GLU A 147 2.28 33.53 -4.69
C GLU A 147 1.14 33.23 -5.68
#